data_a44725c61978fe7a5d3d32ad6f0286bb
#
_entry.id   a44725c61978fe7a5d3d32ad6f0286bb
#
_cell.length_a   1.000
_cell.length_b   1.000
_cell.length_c   1.000
_cell.angle_alpha   90.00
_cell.angle_beta   90.00
_cell.angle_gamma   90.00
#
_symmetry.space_group_name_H-M   'P 1'
#
loop_
_entity.id
_entity.type
_entity.pdbx_description
1 polymer ?
#
loop_
_entity_poly.entity_id
_entity_poly.type
_entity_poly.pdbx_seq_one_letter_code
_entity_poly.pdbx_strand_id
1 'polypeptide(L)'
;ERLRSLVGSEMCIRDSAFQRIIKEKHDANIMFLIQQANVRASELKTAKEFNEEVKNIDGAVNKKISNIEISAYASPDGGVSLNTKLAENRQDNTAKVINQNLKKSKVDAAIDTKYTAQDWQGFQELVSKSNIQDKELILRVLSMYSDPEQREQEIKNISSVYKNLADEILPQLRRSRLTLNYEIIGKSDDEIANLANTDAKQLSLEELLYAATLTNDPAKQEVIFTKATQIYPNDYRAYNNLGKLAYQSGNLDKAESYFKKAASIKDAPEVNMNLGLIALTKGDKAAAETYLSKASGAKELNEALGNLYIAQGQYDRAVSAFGNTKSNSAALAQILAKDYNKAKNTLASVEKPDAYTEYLMAVLGARTNNSSMVTSSLKSAVAKDSSLAKKAASDLEFAKYFTNADFMSIIQ
;
A
#
# COMPACT_ATOMS: atom_id res chain seq x y z
N GLU A 1 12.70 -12.38 -32.17
CA GLU A 1 11.66 -13.41 -31.91
C GLU A 1 11.79 -14.02 -30.49
N ARG A 2 13.04 -14.39 -30.04
CA ARG A 2 13.26 -14.94 -28.67
C ARG A 2 12.74 -14.04 -27.53
N LEU A 3 12.76 -12.72 -27.69
CA LEU A 3 12.30 -11.76 -26.69
C LEU A 3 10.77 -11.57 -26.64
N ARG A 4 10.07 -11.76 -27.78
CA ARG A 4 8.61 -11.60 -27.83
C ARG A 4 7.86 -12.66 -27.01
N SER A 5 8.42 -13.88 -26.89
CA SER A 5 7.83 -14.96 -26.08
C SER A 5 8.28 -14.94 -24.62
N LEU A 6 9.28 -14.12 -24.27
CA LEU A 6 9.89 -14.04 -22.94
C LEU A 6 9.50 -12.81 -22.14
N VAL A 7 8.92 -11.78 -22.77
CA VAL A 7 8.39 -10.62 -22.08
C VAL A 7 7.07 -11.03 -21.38
N GLY A 8 7.17 -12.08 -20.55
CA GLY A 8 6.15 -12.45 -19.58
C GLY A 8 6.21 -11.57 -18.33
N SER A 9 6.89 -10.42 -18.40
CA SER A 9 6.85 -9.43 -17.32
C SER A 9 5.42 -8.98 -17.15
N GLU A 10 4.86 -9.20 -15.98
CA GLU A 10 3.53 -8.70 -15.67
C GLU A 10 3.54 -7.18 -15.77
N MET A 11 2.63 -6.63 -16.57
CA MET A 11 2.44 -5.19 -16.62
C MET A 11 1.90 -4.69 -15.30
N CYS A 12 2.48 -3.61 -14.79
CA CYS A 12 2.01 -2.97 -13.57
C CYS A 12 0.54 -2.56 -13.68
N ILE A 13 -0.27 -3.11 -12.78
CA ILE A 13 -1.60 -2.59 -12.48
C ILE A 13 -1.44 -1.54 -11.38
N ARG A 14 -2.20 -0.46 -11.48
CA ARG A 14 -2.42 0.40 -10.33
C ARG A 14 -3.75 0.01 -9.72
N ASP A 15 -3.67 -0.71 -8.61
CA ASP A 15 -4.84 -1.12 -7.85
C ASP A 15 -5.58 0.08 -7.26
N SER A 16 -6.85 -0.14 -6.93
CA SER A 16 -7.65 0.79 -6.14
C SER A 16 -7.08 0.90 -4.72
N ALA A 17 -7.09 2.11 -4.17
CA ALA A 17 -6.89 2.35 -2.73
C ALA A 17 -8.21 2.19 -1.95
N PHE A 18 -9.20 1.50 -2.51
CA PHE A 18 -10.51 1.29 -1.89
C PHE A 18 -10.38 0.60 -0.53
N GLN A 19 -10.95 1.24 0.48
CA GLN A 19 -11.12 0.69 1.82
C GLN A 19 -12.61 0.70 2.14
N ARG A 20 -13.19 -0.48 2.39
CA ARG A 20 -14.61 -0.59 2.73
C ARG A 20 -14.91 -0.04 4.11
N ILE A 21 -14.00 -0.21 5.05
CA ILE A 21 -14.14 0.27 6.41
C ILE A 21 -13.04 1.32 6.65
N ILE A 22 -13.48 2.54 6.89
CA ILE A 22 -12.60 3.66 7.25
C ILE A 22 -12.81 3.94 8.72
N LYS A 23 -11.75 3.87 9.52
CA LYS A 23 -11.78 4.22 10.94
C LYS A 23 -11.55 5.71 11.10
N GLU A 24 -12.49 6.36 11.75
CA GLU A 24 -12.47 7.78 12.02
C GLU A 24 -12.62 8.04 13.52
N LYS A 25 -12.24 9.24 13.94
CA LYS A 25 -12.43 9.69 15.31
C LYS A 25 -12.83 11.15 15.37
N HIS A 26 -13.61 11.47 16.39
CA HIS A 26 -13.96 12.85 16.76
C HIS A 26 -13.54 13.11 18.21
N ASP A 27 -12.75 14.16 18.43
CA ASP A 27 -12.19 14.51 19.72
C ASP A 27 -12.85 15.79 20.27
N ALA A 28 -13.10 15.80 21.58
CA ALA A 28 -13.48 16.98 22.33
C ALA A 28 -12.77 17.00 23.69
N ASN A 29 -12.64 18.17 24.32
CA ASN A 29 -12.01 18.30 25.62
C ASN A 29 -12.95 18.99 26.62
N ILE A 30 -13.13 18.39 27.79
CA ILE A 30 -13.76 19.00 28.96
C ILE A 30 -12.64 19.55 29.86
N MET A 31 -12.66 20.86 30.09
CA MET A 31 -11.59 21.55 30.79
C MET A 31 -11.92 21.72 32.30
N PHE A 32 -10.90 21.61 33.12
CA PHE A 32 -11.04 21.75 34.58
C PHE A 32 -10.19 22.90 35.11
N LEU A 33 -10.67 23.51 36.18
CA LEU A 33 -9.86 24.45 36.93
C LEU A 33 -8.81 23.71 37.78
N ILE A 34 -7.83 24.48 38.25
CA ILE A 34 -6.79 23.95 39.16
C ILE A 34 -7.44 23.27 40.37
N GLN A 35 -6.95 22.08 40.71
CA GLN A 35 -7.45 21.28 41.86
C GLN A 35 -8.95 20.95 41.84
N GLN A 36 -9.63 21.11 40.70
CA GLN A 36 -11.04 20.77 40.56
C GLN A 36 -11.25 19.59 39.61
N ALA A 37 -12.28 18.77 39.93
CA ALA A 37 -12.70 17.63 39.11
C ALA A 37 -14.19 17.73 38.67
N ASN A 38 -14.92 18.75 39.13
CA ASN A 38 -16.32 18.91 38.76
C ASN A 38 -16.43 19.49 37.34
N VAL A 39 -17.29 18.88 36.51
CA VAL A 39 -17.62 19.40 35.18
C VAL A 39 -18.44 20.69 35.38
N ARG A 40 -17.89 21.80 34.92
CA ARG A 40 -18.52 23.13 35.06
C ARG A 40 -19.69 23.28 34.06
N ALA A 41 -20.59 24.21 34.37
CA ALA A 41 -21.71 24.53 33.51
C ALA A 41 -21.29 24.95 32.08
N SER A 42 -20.14 25.67 31.96
CA SER A 42 -19.54 26.01 30.65
C SER A 42 -19.12 24.78 29.83
N GLU A 43 -18.64 23.76 30.51
CA GLU A 43 -18.16 22.52 29.85
C GLU A 43 -19.30 21.54 29.53
N LEU A 44 -20.47 21.71 30.15
CA LEU A 44 -21.66 20.95 29.76
C LEU A 44 -22.11 21.23 28.32
N LYS A 45 -21.79 22.43 27.79
CA LYS A 45 -22.01 22.75 26.37
C LYS A 45 -21.17 21.86 25.46
N THR A 46 -19.88 21.73 25.74
CA THR A 46 -18.97 20.84 25.01
C THR A 46 -19.42 19.38 25.09
N ALA A 47 -19.82 18.91 26.28
CA ALA A 47 -20.37 17.57 26.45
C ALA A 47 -21.67 17.36 25.66
N LYS A 48 -22.50 18.39 25.50
CA LYS A 48 -23.72 18.32 24.70
C LYS A 48 -23.38 18.30 23.20
N GLU A 49 -22.48 19.15 22.73
CA GLU A 49 -22.02 19.18 21.34
C GLU A 49 -21.40 17.83 20.94
N PHE A 50 -20.57 17.25 21.80
CA PHE A 50 -20.03 15.90 21.59
C PHE A 50 -21.15 14.85 21.49
N ASN A 51 -22.17 14.92 22.36
CA ASN A 51 -23.30 13.98 22.30
C ASN A 51 -24.17 14.17 21.03
N GLU A 52 -24.30 15.37 20.49
CA GLU A 52 -24.99 15.58 19.20
C GLU A 52 -24.20 14.91 18.06
N GLU A 53 -22.85 14.97 18.09
CA GLU A 53 -22.05 14.25 17.10
C GLU A 53 -22.18 12.72 17.27
N VAL A 54 -22.22 12.21 18.51
CA VAL A 54 -22.50 10.78 18.76
C VAL A 54 -23.85 10.37 18.14
N LYS A 55 -24.89 11.18 18.31
CA LYS A 55 -26.21 10.93 17.71
C LYS A 55 -26.19 10.97 16.19
N ASN A 56 -25.46 11.92 15.61
CA ASN A 56 -25.31 12.05 14.15
C ASN A 56 -24.64 10.80 13.56
N ILE A 57 -23.64 10.27 14.27
CA ILE A 57 -22.96 9.04 13.85
C ILE A 57 -23.86 7.82 14.01
N ASP A 58 -24.54 7.68 15.16
CA ASP A 58 -25.46 6.56 15.45
C ASP A 58 -26.66 6.50 14.49
N GLY A 59 -27.18 7.67 14.08
CA GLY A 59 -28.28 7.80 13.14
C GLY A 59 -27.91 7.60 11.67
N ALA A 60 -26.62 7.52 11.32
CA ALA A 60 -26.17 7.40 9.94
C ALA A 60 -26.13 5.94 9.49
N VAL A 61 -26.77 5.64 8.35
CA VAL A 61 -26.91 4.26 7.81
C VAL A 61 -25.54 3.59 7.55
N ASN A 62 -24.55 4.39 7.19
CA ASN A 62 -23.23 3.89 6.78
C ASN A 62 -22.15 4.16 7.83
N LYS A 63 -22.52 4.44 9.08
CA LYS A 63 -21.57 4.63 10.17
C LYS A 63 -21.90 3.72 11.34
N LYS A 64 -20.86 3.32 12.07
CA LYS A 64 -21.00 2.47 13.25
C LYS A 64 -20.05 2.96 14.34
N ILE A 65 -20.58 3.25 15.52
CA ILE A 65 -19.79 3.59 16.69
C ILE A 65 -19.01 2.35 17.13
N SER A 66 -17.71 2.48 17.33
CA SER A 66 -16.86 1.44 17.92
C SER A 66 -16.86 1.56 19.44
N ASN A 67 -16.46 2.71 19.97
CA ASN A 67 -16.49 3.05 21.39
C ASN A 67 -16.34 4.55 21.60
N ILE A 68 -16.54 4.98 22.84
CA ILE A 68 -16.20 6.32 23.33
C ILE A 68 -15.08 6.16 24.35
N GLU A 69 -13.91 6.77 24.12
CA GLU A 69 -12.82 6.78 25.07
C GLU A 69 -12.82 8.09 25.87
N ILE A 70 -12.72 7.99 27.20
CA ILE A 70 -12.56 9.12 28.12
C ILE A 70 -11.19 9.03 28.77
N SER A 71 -10.28 9.90 28.36
CA SER A 71 -8.93 10.00 28.92
C SER A 71 -8.82 11.24 29.77
N ALA A 72 -8.78 11.08 31.11
CA ALA A 72 -8.69 12.18 32.03
C ALA A 72 -7.24 12.42 32.47
N TYR A 73 -6.88 13.68 32.59
CA TYR A 73 -5.51 14.11 32.88
C TYR A 73 -5.47 15.09 34.04
N ALA A 74 -4.42 15.00 34.86
CA ALA A 74 -3.98 16.08 35.71
C ALA A 74 -2.70 16.69 35.14
N SER A 75 -2.53 17.99 35.34
CA SER A 75 -1.29 18.69 34.98
C SER A 75 -0.14 18.22 35.89
N PRO A 76 1.11 18.22 35.41
CA PRO A 76 2.23 17.68 36.16
C PRO A 76 2.68 18.53 37.36
N ASP A 77 2.00 19.65 37.61
CA ASP A 77 2.22 20.51 38.79
C ASP A 77 1.51 19.94 40.02
N GLY A 78 2.25 19.38 40.95
CA GLY A 78 1.77 18.81 42.21
C GLY A 78 2.11 17.33 42.40
N GLY A 79 1.98 16.89 43.65
CA GLY A 79 2.37 15.54 44.06
C GLY A 79 1.55 14.45 43.36
N VAL A 80 2.20 13.34 43.01
CA VAL A 80 1.61 12.20 42.25
C VAL A 80 0.32 11.70 42.90
N SER A 81 0.30 11.53 44.22
CA SER A 81 -0.87 11.01 44.94
C SER A 81 -2.11 11.91 44.82
N LEU A 82 -1.92 13.24 44.89
CA LEU A 82 -3.00 14.21 44.70
C LEU A 82 -3.49 14.18 43.26
N ASN A 83 -2.58 14.20 42.31
CA ASN A 83 -2.89 14.20 40.88
C ASN A 83 -3.56 12.90 40.40
N THR A 84 -3.21 11.74 41.00
CA THR A 84 -3.91 10.48 40.80
C THR A 84 -5.39 10.60 41.12
N LYS A 85 -5.70 11.01 42.39
CA LYS A 85 -7.09 11.20 42.83
C LYS A 85 -7.84 12.22 41.98
N LEU A 86 -7.15 13.29 41.58
CA LEU A 86 -7.73 14.35 40.77
C LEU A 86 -8.08 13.85 39.35
N ALA A 87 -7.19 13.09 38.70
CA ALA A 87 -7.41 12.52 37.38
C ALA A 87 -8.50 11.44 37.42
N GLU A 88 -8.53 10.56 38.43
CA GLU A 88 -9.62 9.59 38.65
C GLU A 88 -10.97 10.30 38.80
N ASN A 89 -11.07 11.28 39.67
CA ASN A 89 -12.31 12.02 39.88
C ASN A 89 -12.77 12.77 38.62
N ARG A 90 -11.85 13.29 37.80
CA ARG A 90 -12.17 13.89 36.50
C ARG A 90 -12.72 12.86 35.55
N GLN A 91 -12.09 11.68 35.46
CA GLN A 91 -12.58 10.54 34.68
C GLN A 91 -14.00 10.18 35.08
N ASP A 92 -14.26 9.94 36.37
CA ASP A 92 -15.55 9.49 36.84
C ASP A 92 -16.67 10.53 36.61
N ASN A 93 -16.38 11.80 36.92
CA ASN A 93 -17.35 12.88 36.72
C ASN A 93 -17.64 13.11 35.22
N THR A 94 -16.62 13.01 34.37
CA THR A 94 -16.82 13.08 32.92
C THR A 94 -17.64 11.90 32.43
N ALA A 95 -17.28 10.67 32.81
CA ALA A 95 -18.00 9.46 32.40
C ALA A 95 -19.47 9.52 32.84
N LYS A 96 -19.75 10.03 34.04
CA LYS A 96 -21.11 10.23 34.56
C LYS A 96 -21.92 11.17 33.66
N VAL A 97 -21.35 12.30 33.24
CA VAL A 97 -22.02 13.27 32.35
C VAL A 97 -22.28 12.65 31.00
N ILE A 98 -21.29 11.98 30.38
CA ILE A 98 -21.43 11.34 29.08
C ILE A 98 -22.46 10.22 29.13
N ASN A 99 -22.42 9.33 30.14
CA ASN A 99 -23.43 8.27 30.31
C ASN A 99 -24.85 8.83 30.45
N GLN A 100 -25.02 9.94 31.17
CA GLN A 100 -26.33 10.58 31.27
C GLN A 100 -26.83 11.12 29.94
N ASN A 101 -25.92 11.68 29.13
CA ASN A 101 -26.23 12.19 27.79
C ASN A 101 -26.59 11.06 26.83
N LEU A 102 -25.83 9.95 26.81
CA LEU A 102 -26.13 8.75 26.01
C LEU A 102 -27.50 8.14 26.35
N LYS A 103 -27.81 8.04 27.66
CA LYS A 103 -29.14 7.55 28.10
C LYS A 103 -30.28 8.44 27.63
N LYS A 104 -30.11 9.77 27.70
CA LYS A 104 -31.11 10.74 27.19
C LYS A 104 -31.30 10.65 25.68
N SER A 105 -30.25 10.40 24.92
CA SER A 105 -30.28 10.26 23.46
C SER A 105 -30.61 8.84 23.01
N LYS A 106 -30.72 7.88 23.93
CA LYS A 106 -30.98 6.45 23.64
C LYS A 106 -29.92 5.82 22.74
N VAL A 107 -28.69 6.29 22.81
CA VAL A 107 -27.54 5.71 22.08
C VAL A 107 -26.87 4.69 23.01
N ASP A 108 -26.62 3.49 22.47
CA ASP A 108 -25.86 2.44 23.15
C ASP A 108 -24.43 2.42 22.60
N ALA A 109 -23.50 2.91 23.39
CA ALA A 109 -22.07 2.94 23.04
C ALA A 109 -21.23 2.53 24.25
N ALA A 110 -20.24 1.66 24.03
CA ALA A 110 -19.27 1.30 25.04
C ALA A 110 -18.42 2.50 25.42
N ILE A 111 -18.18 2.71 26.72
CA ILE A 111 -17.31 3.75 27.23
C ILE A 111 -16.10 3.11 27.87
N ASP A 112 -14.93 3.41 27.31
CA ASP A 112 -13.63 3.06 27.86
C ASP A 112 -13.04 4.25 28.60
N THR A 113 -12.59 4.03 29.82
CA THR A 113 -12.06 5.12 30.65
C THR A 113 -10.62 4.86 31.06
N LYS A 114 -9.81 5.90 31.03
CA LYS A 114 -8.45 5.90 31.57
C LYS A 114 -8.08 7.24 32.16
N TYR A 115 -7.13 7.25 33.09
CA TYR A 115 -6.59 8.47 33.64
C TYR A 115 -5.06 8.49 33.63
N THR A 116 -4.51 9.70 33.65
CA THR A 116 -3.06 9.96 33.74
C THR A 116 -2.82 10.98 34.83
N ALA A 117 -2.13 10.59 35.90
CA ALA A 117 -1.90 11.42 37.09
C ALA A 117 -1.03 12.65 36.80
N GLN A 118 -0.10 12.54 35.88
CA GLN A 118 0.79 13.62 35.41
C GLN A 118 1.01 13.52 33.92
N ASP A 119 0.42 14.41 33.14
CA ASP A 119 0.48 14.41 31.69
C ASP A 119 1.78 15.03 31.15
N TRP A 120 2.90 14.38 31.42
CA TRP A 120 4.22 14.82 30.95
C TRP A 120 4.35 14.76 29.40
N GLN A 121 3.67 13.81 28.77
CA GLN A 121 3.65 13.73 27.29
C GLN A 121 2.91 14.94 26.72
N GLY A 122 1.70 15.22 27.17
CA GLY A 122 0.95 16.39 26.73
C GLY A 122 1.68 17.70 27.04
N PHE A 123 2.38 17.77 28.18
CA PHE A 123 3.22 18.90 28.53
C PHE A 123 4.34 19.10 27.48
N GLN A 124 5.08 18.06 27.14
CA GLN A 124 6.13 18.10 26.14
C GLN A 124 5.60 18.54 24.78
N GLU A 125 4.46 17.99 24.34
CA GLU A 125 3.82 18.35 23.08
C GLU A 125 3.40 19.82 23.02
N LEU A 126 2.80 20.35 24.09
CA LEU A 126 2.38 21.74 24.16
C LEU A 126 3.57 22.70 24.22
N VAL A 127 4.58 22.38 25.02
CA VAL A 127 5.81 23.20 25.09
C VAL A 127 6.51 23.22 23.72
N SER A 128 6.64 22.09 23.04
CA SER A 128 7.30 22.02 21.72
C SER A 128 6.61 22.90 20.67
N LYS A 129 5.29 23.05 20.74
CA LYS A 129 4.47 23.86 19.83
C LYS A 129 4.33 25.33 20.26
N SER A 130 4.72 25.65 21.48
CA SER A 130 4.59 26.99 22.03
C SER A 130 5.71 27.95 21.58
N ASN A 131 5.49 29.24 21.81
CA ASN A 131 6.49 30.28 21.64
C ASN A 131 7.09 30.70 23.01
N ILE A 132 7.01 29.86 24.02
CA ILE A 132 7.54 30.16 25.34
C ILE A 132 9.05 30.35 25.28
N GLN A 133 9.52 31.40 25.94
CA GLN A 133 10.95 31.62 26.09
C GLN A 133 11.60 30.42 26.80
N ASP A 134 12.82 30.06 26.40
CA ASP A 134 13.59 28.94 26.95
C ASP A 134 12.94 27.55 26.78
N LYS A 135 12.04 27.37 25.82
CA LYS A 135 11.38 26.06 25.56
C LYS A 135 12.38 24.92 25.34
N GLU A 136 13.51 25.20 24.65
CA GLU A 136 14.56 24.21 24.44
C GLU A 136 15.21 23.74 25.74
N LEU A 137 15.35 24.64 26.72
CA LEU A 137 15.84 24.28 28.03
C LEU A 137 14.85 23.38 28.77
N ILE A 138 13.53 23.68 28.70
CA ILE A 138 12.49 22.84 29.29
C ILE A 138 12.48 21.45 28.65
N LEU A 139 12.51 21.37 27.32
CA LEU A 139 12.54 20.10 26.59
C LEU A 139 13.80 19.28 26.93
N ARG A 140 14.93 19.94 27.17
CA ARG A 140 16.16 19.29 27.63
C ARG A 140 15.99 18.71 29.05
N VAL A 141 15.41 19.44 29.97
CA VAL A 141 15.11 18.95 31.32
C VAL A 141 14.23 17.69 31.24
N LEU A 142 13.18 17.71 30.42
CA LEU A 142 12.33 16.54 30.21
C LEU A 142 13.09 15.32 29.66
N SER A 143 14.09 15.52 28.84
CA SER A 143 14.91 14.44 28.31
C SER A 143 15.97 13.91 29.30
N MET A 144 16.45 14.75 30.20
CA MET A 144 17.51 14.41 31.16
C MET A 144 16.99 13.66 32.38
N TYR A 145 15.81 14.02 32.85
CA TYR A 145 15.21 13.46 34.06
C TYR A 145 14.03 12.56 33.69
N SER A 146 14.06 11.31 34.17
CA SER A 146 12.93 10.37 34.03
C SER A 146 11.98 10.42 35.21
N ASP A 147 12.49 10.80 36.37
CA ASP A 147 11.71 10.93 37.58
C ASP A 147 10.79 12.16 37.53
N PRO A 148 9.47 11.98 37.78
CA PRO A 148 8.50 13.06 37.68
C PRO A 148 8.71 14.19 38.69
N GLU A 149 9.13 13.87 39.93
CA GLU A 149 9.35 14.86 41.00
C GLU A 149 10.60 15.70 40.67
N GLN A 150 11.65 15.07 40.18
CA GLN A 150 12.84 15.78 39.72
C GLN A 150 12.53 16.71 38.54
N ARG A 151 11.74 16.22 37.56
CA ARG A 151 11.29 17.07 36.44
C ARG A 151 10.55 18.29 36.90
N GLU A 152 9.60 18.13 37.83
CA GLU A 152 8.82 19.24 38.36
C GLU A 152 9.73 20.24 39.08
N GLN A 153 10.64 19.76 39.95
CA GLN A 153 11.56 20.59 40.69
C GLN A 153 12.50 21.40 39.77
N GLU A 154 13.11 20.74 38.78
CA GLU A 154 14.03 21.41 37.85
C GLU A 154 13.33 22.44 36.97
N ILE A 155 12.11 22.17 36.55
CA ILE A 155 11.30 23.13 35.77
C ILE A 155 10.90 24.33 36.65
N LYS A 156 10.56 24.11 37.90
CA LYS A 156 10.28 25.18 38.91
C LYS A 156 11.50 26.05 39.18
N ASN A 157 12.70 25.46 39.14
CA ASN A 157 13.96 26.19 39.34
C ASN A 157 14.25 27.17 38.20
N ILE A 158 13.64 26.97 37.04
CA ILE A 158 13.70 27.90 35.90
C ILE A 158 12.62 28.98 36.11
N SER A 159 12.84 29.85 37.13
CA SER A 159 11.80 30.76 37.65
C SER A 159 11.24 31.77 36.62
N SER A 160 12.03 32.18 35.63
CA SER A 160 11.57 33.11 34.55
C SER A 160 10.54 32.49 33.65
N VAL A 161 10.53 31.16 33.52
CA VAL A 161 9.69 30.40 32.58
C VAL A 161 8.46 29.80 33.28
N TYR A 162 8.58 29.47 34.55
CA TYR A 162 7.49 28.77 35.30
C TYR A 162 6.17 29.53 35.29
N LYS A 163 6.22 30.88 35.36
CA LYS A 163 5.02 31.70 35.31
C LYS A 163 4.28 31.54 33.97
N ASN A 164 5.02 31.61 32.86
CA ASN A 164 4.42 31.44 31.53
C ASN A 164 3.87 30.01 31.33
N LEU A 165 4.56 28.99 31.88
CA LEU A 165 4.05 27.61 31.87
C LEU A 165 2.76 27.48 32.68
N ALA A 166 2.67 28.11 33.85
CA ALA A 166 1.49 28.06 34.69
C ALA A 166 0.28 28.75 34.07
N ASP A 167 0.50 29.81 33.29
CA ASP A 167 -0.55 30.60 32.66
C ASP A 167 -0.97 30.02 31.26
N GLU A 168 -0.05 29.48 30.50
CA GLU A 168 -0.30 29.09 29.09
C GLU A 168 -0.40 27.57 28.86
N ILE A 169 0.42 26.78 29.54
CA ILE A 169 0.54 25.33 29.25
C ILE A 169 -0.27 24.49 30.25
N LEU A 170 -0.04 24.69 31.56
CA LEU A 170 -0.66 23.83 32.57
C LEU A 170 -2.20 23.84 32.53
N PRO A 171 -2.90 24.95 32.25
CA PRO A 171 -4.35 24.93 32.12
C PRO A 171 -4.87 24.00 31.03
N GLN A 172 -4.16 23.88 29.91
CA GLN A 172 -4.54 23.02 28.78
C GLN A 172 -4.39 21.51 29.10
N LEU A 173 -3.63 21.15 30.13
CA LEU A 173 -3.43 19.77 30.59
C LEU A 173 -4.51 19.32 31.58
N ARG A 174 -5.28 20.25 32.14
CA ARG A 174 -6.35 19.95 33.12
C ARG A 174 -7.63 19.60 32.38
N ARG A 175 -7.66 18.45 31.73
CA ARG A 175 -8.74 18.06 30.81
C ARG A 175 -9.16 16.60 30.94
N SER A 176 -10.37 16.31 30.51
CA SER A 176 -10.78 14.99 30.06
C SER A 176 -10.98 15.05 28.55
N ARG A 177 -10.18 14.28 27.81
CA ARG A 177 -10.37 14.11 26.38
C ARG A 177 -11.46 13.07 26.14
N LEU A 178 -12.43 13.44 25.34
CA LEU A 178 -13.46 12.57 24.80
C LEU A 178 -13.06 12.20 23.38
N THR A 179 -12.98 10.92 23.07
CA THR A 179 -12.71 10.44 21.71
C THR A 179 -13.82 9.50 21.29
N LEU A 180 -14.61 9.89 20.30
CA LEU A 180 -15.59 9.03 19.65
C LEU A 180 -14.87 8.29 18.52
N ASN A 181 -14.70 6.99 18.66
CA ASN A 181 -14.18 6.13 17.60
C ASN A 181 -15.34 5.51 16.84
N TYR A 182 -15.32 5.63 15.51
CA TYR A 182 -16.36 5.07 14.65
C TYR A 182 -15.81 4.59 13.31
N GLU A 183 -16.58 3.76 12.64
CA GLU A 183 -16.29 3.22 11.33
C GLU A 183 -17.26 3.82 10.31
N ILE A 184 -16.74 4.23 9.15
CA ILE A 184 -17.55 4.51 7.96
C ILE A 184 -17.51 3.25 7.11
N ILE A 185 -18.70 2.68 6.85
CA ILE A 185 -18.87 1.44 6.08
C ILE A 185 -19.25 1.83 4.66
N GLY A 186 -18.36 1.51 3.71
CA GLY A 186 -18.60 1.74 2.28
C GLY A 186 -19.55 0.69 1.68
N LYS A 187 -19.87 0.86 0.41
CA LYS A 187 -20.74 -0.04 -0.36
C LYS A 187 -20.22 -1.48 -0.37
N SER A 188 -21.13 -2.46 -0.39
CA SER A 188 -20.80 -3.88 -0.57
C SER A 188 -20.28 -4.19 -1.98
N ASP A 189 -19.64 -5.37 -2.16
CA ASP A 189 -19.18 -5.81 -3.49
C ASP A 189 -20.33 -5.89 -4.49
N ASP A 190 -21.50 -6.41 -4.05
CA ASP A 190 -22.68 -6.52 -4.90
C ASP A 190 -23.23 -5.15 -5.30
N GLU A 191 -23.25 -4.19 -4.37
CA GLU A 191 -23.65 -2.81 -4.68
C GLU A 191 -22.70 -2.14 -5.65
N ILE A 192 -21.38 -2.29 -5.44
CA ILE A 192 -20.34 -1.74 -6.32
C ILE A 192 -20.45 -2.38 -7.71
N ALA A 193 -20.53 -3.71 -7.79
CA ALA A 193 -20.66 -4.43 -9.06
C ALA A 193 -21.95 -4.05 -9.81
N ASN A 194 -23.06 -3.92 -9.10
CA ASN A 194 -24.34 -3.50 -9.69
C ASN A 194 -24.25 -2.06 -10.21
N LEU A 195 -23.78 -1.12 -9.39
CA LEU A 195 -23.66 0.29 -9.78
C LEU A 195 -22.65 0.51 -10.92
N ALA A 196 -21.55 -0.26 -10.96
CA ALA A 196 -20.59 -0.21 -12.07
C ALA A 196 -21.26 -0.56 -13.41
N ASN A 197 -22.30 -1.40 -13.40
CA ASN A 197 -23.06 -1.77 -14.60
C ASN A 197 -24.20 -0.79 -14.90
N THR A 198 -24.97 -0.38 -13.89
CA THR A 198 -26.23 0.37 -14.04
C THR A 198 -26.04 1.89 -13.98
N ASP A 199 -25.30 2.41 -13.01
CA ASP A 199 -25.06 3.84 -12.81
C ASP A 199 -23.68 4.10 -12.17
N ALA A 200 -22.64 3.96 -12.99
CA ALA A 200 -21.26 4.10 -12.56
C ALA A 200 -20.91 5.50 -12.01
N LYS A 201 -21.74 6.53 -12.26
CA LYS A 201 -21.53 7.88 -11.72
C LYS A 201 -21.73 7.97 -10.20
N GLN A 202 -22.43 7.00 -9.61
CA GLN A 202 -22.60 6.92 -8.16
C GLN A 202 -21.39 6.30 -7.45
N LEU A 203 -20.41 5.82 -8.20
CA LEU A 203 -19.18 5.26 -7.67
C LEU A 203 -18.06 6.30 -7.71
N SER A 204 -17.28 6.36 -6.64
CA SER A 204 -15.99 7.04 -6.65
C SER A 204 -15.02 6.35 -7.60
N LEU A 205 -13.94 7.03 -7.96
CA LEU A 205 -12.89 6.42 -8.79
C LEU A 205 -12.32 5.16 -8.14
N GLU A 206 -12.08 5.18 -6.82
CA GLU A 206 -11.56 4.02 -6.11
C GLU A 206 -12.53 2.83 -6.15
N GLU A 207 -13.83 3.08 -6.00
CA GLU A 207 -14.84 2.04 -6.12
C GLU A 207 -14.93 1.50 -7.57
N LEU A 208 -14.79 2.34 -8.59
CA LEU A 208 -14.76 1.89 -9.99
C LEU A 208 -13.53 1.05 -10.32
N LEU A 209 -12.35 1.46 -9.86
CA LEU A 209 -11.14 0.66 -10.04
C LEU A 209 -11.25 -0.67 -9.29
N TYR A 210 -11.83 -0.66 -8.09
CA TYR A 210 -12.10 -1.86 -7.32
C TYR A 210 -13.14 -2.76 -7.99
N ALA A 211 -14.21 -2.21 -8.58
CA ALA A 211 -15.22 -2.98 -9.30
C ALA A 211 -14.63 -3.88 -10.39
N ALA A 212 -13.58 -3.40 -11.07
CA ALA A 212 -12.91 -4.20 -12.08
C ALA A 212 -12.16 -5.41 -11.51
N THR A 213 -11.79 -5.40 -10.21
CA THR A 213 -11.15 -6.54 -9.54
C THR A 213 -12.15 -7.63 -9.12
N LEU A 214 -13.44 -7.29 -9.07
CA LEU A 214 -14.51 -8.24 -8.72
C LEU A 214 -14.86 -9.20 -9.87
N THR A 215 -14.25 -9.04 -11.04
CA THR A 215 -14.44 -9.92 -12.19
C THR A 215 -13.11 -10.32 -12.82
N ASN A 216 -13.02 -11.57 -13.27
CA ASN A 216 -11.88 -12.07 -14.06
C ASN A 216 -12.15 -12.01 -15.57
N ASP A 217 -13.28 -11.45 -16.01
CA ASP A 217 -13.65 -11.31 -17.42
C ASP A 217 -13.02 -10.02 -17.98
N PRO A 218 -12.04 -10.11 -18.90
CA PRO A 218 -11.36 -8.95 -19.48
C PRO A 218 -12.32 -7.99 -20.19
N ALA A 219 -13.40 -8.50 -20.81
CA ALA A 219 -14.38 -7.67 -21.51
C ALA A 219 -15.18 -6.80 -20.49
N LYS A 220 -15.56 -7.38 -19.36
CA LYS A 220 -16.21 -6.62 -18.27
C LYS A 220 -15.27 -5.61 -17.65
N GLN A 221 -14.00 -5.98 -17.41
CA GLN A 221 -12.97 -5.05 -16.91
C GLN A 221 -12.79 -3.87 -17.88
N GLU A 222 -12.72 -4.12 -19.20
CA GLU A 222 -12.58 -3.07 -20.21
C GLU A 222 -13.76 -2.08 -20.17
N VAL A 223 -15.00 -2.58 -20.02
CA VAL A 223 -16.20 -1.73 -19.88
C VAL A 223 -16.09 -0.85 -18.65
N ILE A 224 -15.72 -1.42 -17.49
CA ILE A 224 -15.61 -0.67 -16.23
C ILE A 224 -14.51 0.40 -16.32
N PHE A 225 -13.31 0.05 -16.80
CA PHE A 225 -12.23 1.03 -16.95
C PHE A 225 -12.57 2.10 -17.99
N THR A 226 -13.31 1.76 -19.05
CA THR A 226 -13.78 2.75 -20.04
C THR A 226 -14.73 3.74 -19.38
N LYS A 227 -15.69 3.29 -18.55
CA LYS A 227 -16.56 4.18 -17.77
C LYS A 227 -15.73 5.06 -16.81
N ALA A 228 -14.71 4.48 -16.16
CA ALA A 228 -13.82 5.26 -15.29
C ALA A 228 -13.09 6.37 -16.04
N THR A 229 -12.61 6.13 -17.27
CA THR A 229 -11.98 7.19 -18.09
C THR A 229 -12.96 8.28 -18.52
N GLN A 230 -14.23 7.95 -18.67
CA GLN A 230 -15.28 8.93 -19.03
C GLN A 230 -15.72 9.80 -17.87
N ILE A 231 -15.82 9.21 -16.66
CA ILE A 231 -16.27 9.91 -15.46
C ILE A 231 -15.09 10.68 -14.80
N TYR A 232 -13.89 10.09 -14.83
CA TYR A 232 -12.67 10.62 -14.22
C TYR A 232 -11.54 10.78 -15.25
N PRO A 233 -11.69 11.63 -16.28
CA PRO A 233 -10.78 11.72 -17.43
C PRO A 233 -9.37 12.20 -17.07
N ASN A 234 -9.19 12.79 -15.89
CA ASN A 234 -7.92 13.32 -15.41
C ASN A 234 -7.17 12.35 -14.47
N ASP A 235 -7.66 11.12 -14.32
CA ASP A 235 -6.92 10.08 -13.60
C ASP A 235 -6.29 9.09 -14.59
N TYR A 236 -4.98 8.85 -14.42
CA TYR A 236 -4.19 8.03 -15.34
C TYR A 236 -4.41 6.52 -15.16
N ARG A 237 -4.89 6.06 -13.98
CA ARG A 237 -4.92 4.65 -13.59
C ARG A 237 -5.84 3.82 -14.47
N ALA A 238 -7.02 4.34 -14.79
CA ALA A 238 -7.96 3.63 -15.67
C ALA A 238 -7.39 3.46 -17.10
N TYR A 239 -6.72 4.49 -17.64
CA TYR A 239 -6.00 4.38 -18.92
C TYR A 239 -4.86 3.38 -18.85
N ASN A 240 -4.07 3.37 -17.79
CA ASN A 240 -3.00 2.39 -17.59
C ASN A 240 -3.56 0.96 -17.58
N ASN A 241 -4.68 0.72 -16.88
CA ASN A 241 -5.31 -0.59 -16.80
C ASN A 241 -5.92 -1.03 -18.14
N LEU A 242 -6.52 -0.10 -18.92
CA LEU A 242 -6.94 -0.37 -20.33
C LEU A 242 -5.75 -0.73 -21.21
N GLY A 243 -4.61 -0.06 -21.03
CA GLY A 243 -3.36 -0.39 -21.72
C GLY A 243 -2.92 -1.82 -21.44
N LYS A 244 -2.99 -2.25 -20.17
CA LYS A 244 -2.68 -3.63 -19.79
C LYS A 244 -3.62 -4.64 -20.48
N LEU A 245 -4.94 -4.42 -20.45
CA LEU A 245 -5.90 -5.30 -21.11
C LEU A 245 -5.63 -5.40 -22.63
N ALA A 246 -5.34 -4.28 -23.28
CA ALA A 246 -4.99 -4.27 -24.71
C ALA A 246 -3.70 -5.05 -24.98
N TYR A 247 -2.69 -4.94 -24.12
CA TYR A 247 -1.47 -5.73 -24.21
C TYR A 247 -1.74 -7.23 -24.09
N GLN A 248 -2.52 -7.63 -23.09
CA GLN A 248 -2.89 -9.03 -22.86
C GLN A 248 -3.67 -9.63 -24.03
N SER A 249 -4.48 -8.83 -24.73
CA SER A 249 -5.17 -9.24 -25.96
C SER A 249 -4.28 -9.23 -27.23
N GLY A 250 -2.99 -8.91 -27.08
CA GLY A 250 -2.03 -8.83 -28.20
C GLY A 250 -2.10 -7.54 -29.03
N ASN A 251 -2.93 -6.58 -28.65
CA ASN A 251 -3.06 -5.32 -29.39
C ASN A 251 -2.06 -4.27 -28.87
N LEU A 252 -0.80 -4.37 -29.32
CA LEU A 252 0.30 -3.54 -28.87
C LEU A 252 0.10 -2.04 -29.15
N ASP A 253 -0.50 -1.69 -30.30
CA ASP A 253 -0.70 -0.29 -30.67
C ASP A 253 -1.77 0.38 -29.81
N LYS A 254 -2.87 -0.34 -29.53
CA LYS A 254 -3.91 0.13 -28.60
C LYS A 254 -3.35 0.26 -27.19
N ALA A 255 -2.53 -0.70 -26.74
CA ALA A 255 -1.86 -0.66 -25.44
C ALA A 255 -0.95 0.57 -25.33
N GLU A 256 -0.10 0.81 -26.33
CA GLU A 256 0.80 1.98 -26.35
C GLU A 256 0.02 3.30 -26.32
N SER A 257 -1.08 3.39 -27.07
CA SER A 257 -1.93 4.57 -27.09
C SER A 257 -2.50 4.88 -25.71
N TYR A 258 -3.01 3.87 -25.00
CA TYR A 258 -3.53 4.04 -23.64
C TYR A 258 -2.43 4.43 -22.64
N PHE A 259 -1.25 3.80 -22.70
CA PHE A 259 -0.14 4.16 -21.82
C PHE A 259 0.38 5.58 -22.09
N LYS A 260 0.46 6.01 -23.35
CA LYS A 260 0.81 7.39 -23.70
C LYS A 260 -0.23 8.38 -23.18
N LYS A 261 -1.53 8.03 -23.25
CA LYS A 261 -2.58 8.85 -22.64
C LYS A 261 -2.43 8.91 -21.11
N ALA A 262 -2.15 7.79 -20.45
CA ALA A 262 -1.87 7.76 -19.01
C ALA A 262 -0.65 8.65 -18.66
N ALA A 263 0.45 8.52 -19.41
CA ALA A 263 1.66 9.32 -19.21
C ALA A 263 1.43 10.82 -19.42
N SER A 264 0.53 11.22 -20.32
CA SER A 264 0.17 12.63 -20.54
C SER A 264 -0.59 13.24 -19.35
N ILE A 265 -1.21 12.41 -18.50
CA ILE A 265 -1.92 12.84 -17.29
C ILE A 265 -0.96 12.84 -16.11
N LYS A 266 -0.14 11.78 -15.97
CA LYS A 266 0.81 11.64 -14.90
C LYS A 266 2.04 10.84 -15.35
N ASP A 267 3.23 11.42 -15.18
CA ASP A 267 4.50 10.74 -15.37
C ASP A 267 4.76 9.79 -14.18
N ALA A 268 4.07 8.63 -14.20
CA ALA A 268 4.09 7.66 -13.12
C ALA A 268 5.06 6.51 -13.44
N PRO A 269 5.81 5.99 -12.43
CA PRO A 269 6.78 4.92 -12.64
C PRO A 269 6.19 3.67 -13.33
N GLU A 270 5.00 3.24 -12.93
CA GLU A 270 4.31 2.09 -13.51
C GLU A 270 3.93 2.28 -14.98
N VAL A 271 3.54 3.50 -15.36
CA VAL A 271 3.21 3.83 -16.75
C VAL A 271 4.48 3.81 -17.62
N ASN A 272 5.57 4.39 -17.12
CA ASN A 272 6.86 4.35 -17.80
C ASN A 272 7.38 2.92 -17.93
N MET A 273 7.23 2.09 -16.90
CA MET A 273 7.59 0.67 -17.01
C MET A 273 6.80 -0.03 -18.13
N ASN A 274 5.48 0.19 -18.19
CA ASN A 274 4.63 -0.42 -19.21
C ASN A 274 5.00 0.06 -20.64
N LEU A 275 5.30 1.35 -20.82
CA LEU A 275 5.82 1.88 -22.09
C LEU A 275 7.19 1.27 -22.45
N GLY A 276 8.05 1.07 -21.46
CA GLY A 276 9.33 0.37 -21.64
C GLY A 276 9.16 -1.07 -22.12
N LEU A 277 8.19 -1.81 -21.54
CA LEU A 277 7.86 -3.16 -21.98
C LEU A 277 7.29 -3.20 -23.41
N ILE A 278 6.43 -2.25 -23.78
CA ILE A 278 5.94 -2.11 -25.17
C ILE A 278 7.11 -1.88 -26.13
N ALA A 279 8.02 -0.96 -25.79
CA ALA A 279 9.18 -0.67 -26.60
C ALA A 279 10.08 -1.91 -26.78
N LEU A 280 10.33 -2.67 -25.71
CA LEU A 280 11.05 -3.95 -25.77
C LEU A 280 10.37 -4.95 -26.70
N THR A 281 9.04 -5.10 -26.58
CA THR A 281 8.26 -6.03 -27.41
C THR A 281 8.34 -5.63 -28.90
N LYS A 282 8.38 -4.32 -29.19
CA LYS A 282 8.57 -3.78 -30.55
C LYS A 282 10.03 -3.82 -31.01
N GLY A 283 10.98 -4.16 -30.16
CA GLY A 283 12.41 -4.24 -30.45
C GLY A 283 13.15 -2.90 -30.35
N ASP A 284 12.49 -1.84 -29.89
CA ASP A 284 13.09 -0.52 -29.68
C ASP A 284 13.77 -0.45 -28.32
N LYS A 285 15.05 -0.88 -28.29
CA LYS A 285 15.86 -0.92 -27.07
C LYS A 285 16.17 0.47 -26.51
N ALA A 286 16.30 1.48 -27.38
CA ALA A 286 16.62 2.85 -26.97
C ALA A 286 15.42 3.51 -26.28
N ALA A 287 14.23 3.38 -26.85
CA ALA A 287 13.00 3.84 -26.21
C ALA A 287 12.74 3.09 -24.90
N ALA A 288 12.96 1.77 -24.88
CA ALA A 288 12.82 0.97 -23.65
C ALA A 288 13.74 1.47 -22.53
N GLU A 289 15.01 1.73 -22.82
CA GLU A 289 15.97 2.26 -21.84
C GLU A 289 15.52 3.64 -21.30
N THR A 290 15.05 4.50 -22.20
CA THR A 290 14.54 5.84 -21.84
C THR A 290 13.34 5.74 -20.88
N TYR A 291 12.37 4.89 -21.16
CA TYR A 291 11.19 4.74 -20.31
C TYR A 291 11.53 4.03 -19.00
N LEU A 292 12.31 2.94 -19.03
CA LEU A 292 12.65 2.20 -17.82
C LEU A 292 13.53 3.00 -16.85
N SER A 293 14.33 3.96 -17.35
CA SER A 293 15.09 4.88 -16.49
C SER A 293 14.20 5.78 -15.63
N LYS A 294 12.95 6.04 -16.05
CA LYS A 294 11.95 6.82 -15.33
C LYS A 294 11.04 5.97 -14.44
N ALA A 295 11.17 4.66 -14.49
CA ALA A 295 10.28 3.72 -13.81
C ALA A 295 10.72 3.38 -12.38
N SER A 296 11.61 4.17 -11.76
CA SER A 296 12.07 3.96 -10.39
C SER A 296 10.90 3.91 -9.41
N GLY A 297 10.80 2.82 -8.63
CA GLY A 297 9.69 2.56 -7.72
C GLY A 297 8.58 1.68 -8.29
N ALA A 298 8.59 1.35 -9.59
CA ALA A 298 7.69 0.34 -10.13
C ALA A 298 8.09 -1.05 -9.62
N LYS A 299 7.10 -1.84 -9.22
CA LYS A 299 7.31 -3.13 -8.53
C LYS A 299 8.10 -4.13 -9.37
N GLU A 300 7.83 -4.19 -10.67
CA GLU A 300 8.40 -5.16 -11.61
C GLU A 300 9.59 -4.59 -12.42
N LEU A 301 10.12 -3.43 -12.05
CA LEU A 301 11.18 -2.74 -12.79
C LEU A 301 12.42 -3.62 -13.00
N ASN A 302 12.82 -4.40 -12.01
CA ASN A 302 14.01 -5.24 -12.10
C ASN A 302 13.87 -6.33 -13.16
N GLU A 303 12.68 -6.91 -13.35
CA GLU A 303 12.42 -7.87 -14.42
C GLU A 303 12.45 -7.18 -15.79
N ALA A 304 11.84 -6.02 -15.93
CA ALA A 304 11.88 -5.25 -17.16
C ALA A 304 13.31 -4.85 -17.55
N LEU A 305 14.13 -4.42 -16.61
CA LEU A 305 15.56 -4.12 -16.82
C LEU A 305 16.35 -5.40 -17.19
N GLY A 306 16.09 -6.52 -16.53
CA GLY A 306 16.68 -7.80 -16.88
C GLY A 306 16.41 -8.19 -18.31
N ASN A 307 15.18 -8.04 -18.77
CA ASN A 307 14.79 -8.29 -20.17
C ASN A 307 15.46 -7.29 -21.15
N LEU A 308 15.58 -6.02 -20.78
CA LEU A 308 16.33 -5.03 -21.57
C LEU A 308 17.80 -5.43 -21.73
N TYR A 309 18.47 -5.84 -20.65
CA TYR A 309 19.86 -6.25 -20.67
C TYR A 309 20.08 -7.53 -21.47
N ILE A 310 19.15 -8.51 -21.42
CA ILE A 310 19.17 -9.65 -22.35
C ILE A 310 19.13 -9.16 -23.80
N ALA A 311 18.22 -8.24 -24.14
CA ALA A 311 18.08 -7.69 -25.46
C ALA A 311 19.33 -6.95 -25.94
N GLN A 312 20.05 -6.32 -25.04
CA GLN A 312 21.31 -5.62 -25.28
C GLN A 312 22.54 -6.56 -25.31
N GLY A 313 22.39 -7.84 -24.99
CA GLY A 313 23.51 -8.80 -24.87
C GLY A 313 24.34 -8.64 -23.58
N GLN A 314 23.84 -7.92 -22.59
CA GLN A 314 24.51 -7.62 -21.31
C GLN A 314 24.09 -8.64 -20.25
N TYR A 315 24.47 -9.91 -20.42
CA TYR A 315 23.91 -11.03 -19.67
C TYR A 315 24.22 -11.00 -18.18
N ASP A 316 25.41 -10.56 -17.78
CA ASP A 316 25.78 -10.44 -16.34
C ASP A 316 24.94 -9.34 -15.63
N ARG A 317 24.67 -8.25 -16.34
CA ARG A 317 23.76 -7.19 -15.84
C ARG A 317 22.33 -7.70 -15.75
N ALA A 318 21.89 -8.52 -16.71
CA ALA A 318 20.57 -9.14 -16.69
C ALA A 318 20.43 -10.06 -15.45
N VAL A 319 21.41 -10.93 -15.19
CA VAL A 319 21.44 -11.80 -14.00
C VAL A 319 21.39 -11.00 -12.71
N SER A 320 22.12 -9.89 -12.67
CA SER A 320 22.12 -8.98 -11.50
C SER A 320 20.77 -8.32 -11.30
N ALA A 321 20.12 -7.86 -12.38
CA ALA A 321 18.80 -7.21 -12.33
C ALA A 321 17.69 -8.17 -11.88
N PHE A 322 17.68 -9.40 -12.41
CA PHE A 322 16.73 -10.43 -11.96
C PHE A 322 16.95 -10.89 -10.51
N GLY A 323 18.19 -10.82 -10.02
CA GLY A 323 18.53 -11.21 -8.65
C GLY A 323 18.11 -12.66 -8.33
N ASN A 324 17.15 -12.81 -7.41
CA ASN A 324 16.61 -14.10 -6.97
C ASN A 324 15.24 -14.45 -7.61
N THR A 325 14.80 -13.71 -8.61
CA THR A 325 13.54 -13.96 -9.32
C THR A 325 13.52 -15.37 -9.91
N LYS A 326 12.40 -16.07 -9.75
CA LYS A 326 12.17 -17.44 -10.23
C LYS A 326 11.30 -17.40 -11.48
N SER A 327 11.89 -16.98 -12.61
CA SER A 327 11.18 -16.84 -13.88
C SER A 327 12.00 -17.43 -15.04
N ASN A 328 11.30 -17.70 -16.15
CA ASN A 328 11.92 -18.16 -17.38
C ASN A 328 12.95 -17.13 -17.93
N SER A 329 12.65 -15.84 -17.79
CA SER A 329 13.54 -14.75 -18.21
C SER A 329 14.83 -14.73 -17.38
N ALA A 330 14.72 -14.91 -16.05
CA ALA A 330 15.88 -15.00 -15.16
C ALA A 330 16.75 -16.21 -15.50
N ALA A 331 16.14 -17.36 -15.73
CA ALA A 331 16.84 -18.58 -16.14
C ALA A 331 17.53 -18.41 -17.51
N LEU A 332 16.88 -17.77 -18.49
CA LEU A 332 17.50 -17.46 -19.76
C LEU A 332 18.73 -16.57 -19.60
N ALA A 333 18.65 -15.51 -18.79
CA ALA A 333 19.80 -14.66 -18.50
C ALA A 333 20.97 -15.46 -17.94
N GLN A 334 20.71 -16.37 -17.01
CA GLN A 334 21.70 -17.25 -16.39
C GLN A 334 22.30 -18.24 -17.41
N ILE A 335 21.47 -18.83 -18.30
CA ILE A 335 21.95 -19.69 -19.39
C ILE A 335 22.89 -18.91 -20.32
N LEU A 336 22.52 -17.69 -20.70
CA LEU A 336 23.30 -16.84 -21.60
C LEU A 336 24.60 -16.35 -20.94
N ALA A 337 24.57 -16.11 -19.63
CA ALA A 337 25.74 -15.80 -18.80
C ALA A 337 26.59 -17.06 -18.46
N LYS A 338 26.18 -18.25 -18.93
CA LYS A 338 26.82 -19.55 -18.67
C LYS A 338 26.81 -20.02 -17.21
N ASP A 339 25.92 -19.45 -16.36
CA ASP A 339 25.68 -19.93 -14.99
C ASP A 339 24.63 -21.06 -15.01
N TYR A 340 25.02 -22.21 -15.53
CA TYR A 340 24.13 -23.32 -15.78
C TYR A 340 23.53 -23.95 -14.51
N ASN A 341 24.31 -23.98 -13.41
CA ASN A 341 23.83 -24.51 -12.14
C ASN A 341 22.70 -23.63 -11.57
N LYS A 342 22.90 -22.32 -11.57
CA LYS A 342 21.87 -21.36 -11.14
C LYS A 342 20.64 -21.41 -12.03
N ALA A 343 20.83 -21.50 -13.35
CA ALA A 343 19.74 -21.63 -14.31
C ALA A 343 18.88 -22.86 -14.05
N LYS A 344 19.50 -24.02 -13.81
CA LYS A 344 18.80 -25.26 -13.46
C LYS A 344 17.92 -25.10 -12.23
N ASN A 345 18.50 -24.54 -11.16
CA ASN A 345 17.78 -24.30 -9.91
C ASN A 345 16.63 -23.30 -10.09
N THR A 346 16.83 -22.24 -10.89
CA THR A 346 15.80 -21.25 -11.18
C THR A 346 14.64 -21.88 -11.94
N LEU A 347 14.90 -22.65 -13.01
CA LEU A 347 13.84 -23.35 -13.79
C LEU A 347 13.05 -24.35 -12.93
N ALA A 348 13.75 -25.10 -12.06
CA ALA A 348 13.11 -26.05 -11.14
C ALA A 348 12.24 -25.35 -10.07
N SER A 349 12.44 -24.06 -9.85
CA SER A 349 11.73 -23.25 -8.82
C SER A 349 10.67 -22.32 -9.41
N VAL A 350 10.37 -22.40 -10.69
CA VAL A 350 9.28 -21.63 -11.31
C VAL A 350 7.95 -22.13 -10.76
N GLU A 351 7.14 -21.25 -10.16
CA GLU A 351 5.89 -21.66 -9.48
C GLU A 351 4.86 -22.27 -10.42
N LYS A 352 4.79 -21.79 -11.67
CA LYS A 352 3.86 -22.27 -12.71
C LYS A 352 4.65 -22.62 -13.97
N PRO A 353 5.31 -23.79 -14.01
CA PRO A 353 6.13 -24.17 -15.15
C PRO A 353 5.25 -24.42 -16.39
N ASP A 354 5.52 -23.65 -17.44
CA ASP A 354 4.86 -23.72 -18.73
C ASP A 354 5.66 -24.51 -19.77
N ALA A 355 5.20 -24.53 -21.01
CA ALA A 355 5.91 -25.17 -22.12
C ALA A 355 7.29 -24.55 -22.34
N TYR A 356 7.43 -23.25 -22.07
CA TYR A 356 8.68 -22.54 -22.26
C TYR A 356 9.71 -22.83 -21.19
N THR A 357 9.28 -23.09 -19.95
CA THR A 357 10.14 -23.59 -18.84
C THR A 357 10.83 -24.87 -19.27
N GLU A 358 10.07 -25.83 -19.82
CA GLU A 358 10.60 -27.10 -20.33
C GLU A 358 11.53 -26.90 -21.54
N TYR A 359 11.18 -25.97 -22.42
CA TYR A 359 12.03 -25.64 -23.57
C TYR A 359 13.40 -25.08 -23.13
N LEU A 360 13.42 -24.20 -22.13
CA LEU A 360 14.68 -23.68 -21.57
C LEU A 360 15.47 -24.74 -20.84
N MET A 361 14.82 -25.75 -20.22
CA MET A 361 15.48 -26.93 -19.68
C MET A 361 16.15 -27.75 -20.79
N ALA A 362 15.49 -27.91 -21.94
CA ALA A 362 16.09 -28.58 -23.09
C ALA A 362 17.32 -27.80 -23.64
N VAL A 363 17.22 -26.48 -23.74
CA VAL A 363 18.35 -25.59 -24.11
C VAL A 363 19.51 -25.73 -23.12
N LEU A 364 19.22 -25.75 -21.84
CA LEU A 364 20.23 -25.99 -20.80
C LEU A 364 20.91 -27.36 -20.97
N GLY A 365 20.10 -28.39 -21.25
CA GLY A 365 20.62 -29.75 -21.57
C GLY A 365 21.57 -29.72 -22.77
N ALA A 366 21.21 -28.99 -23.84
CA ALA A 366 22.07 -28.86 -25.01
C ALA A 366 23.41 -28.19 -24.72
N ARG A 367 23.39 -27.11 -23.94
CA ARG A 367 24.59 -26.36 -23.55
C ARG A 367 25.49 -27.10 -22.55
N THR A 368 24.91 -28.02 -21.78
CA THR A 368 25.65 -28.88 -20.84
C THR A 368 25.97 -30.26 -21.42
N ASN A 369 25.71 -30.50 -22.70
CA ASN A 369 25.88 -31.78 -23.40
C ASN A 369 25.12 -32.97 -22.73
N ASN A 370 23.98 -32.71 -22.15
CA ASN A 370 23.11 -33.70 -21.53
C ASN A 370 21.95 -34.09 -22.47
N SER A 371 22.20 -35.11 -23.32
CA SER A 371 21.22 -35.54 -24.34
C SER A 371 19.91 -36.05 -23.74
N SER A 372 19.94 -36.72 -22.60
CA SER A 372 18.72 -37.18 -21.91
C SER A 372 17.85 -36.02 -21.47
N MET A 373 18.45 -34.93 -20.93
CA MET A 373 17.76 -33.74 -20.57
C MET A 373 17.15 -33.02 -21.80
N VAL A 374 17.88 -32.97 -22.92
CA VAL A 374 17.39 -32.39 -24.17
C VAL A 374 16.11 -33.09 -24.62
N THR A 375 16.17 -34.42 -24.79
CA THR A 375 15.02 -35.16 -25.34
C THR A 375 13.84 -35.21 -24.38
N SER A 376 14.06 -35.44 -23.07
CA SER A 376 12.98 -35.50 -22.10
C SER A 376 12.28 -34.15 -21.93
N SER A 377 13.03 -33.05 -21.78
CA SER A 377 12.45 -31.71 -21.60
C SER A 377 11.82 -31.18 -22.88
N LEU A 378 12.41 -31.42 -24.06
CA LEU A 378 11.81 -31.02 -25.33
C LEU A 378 10.50 -31.77 -25.58
N LYS A 379 10.43 -33.05 -25.30
CA LYS A 379 9.19 -33.84 -25.38
C LYS A 379 8.10 -33.27 -24.48
N SER A 380 8.47 -32.90 -23.25
CA SER A 380 7.55 -32.25 -22.31
C SER A 380 7.07 -30.87 -22.83
N ALA A 381 7.98 -30.07 -23.38
CA ALA A 381 7.66 -28.77 -23.95
C ALA A 381 6.67 -28.88 -25.14
N VAL A 382 6.94 -29.77 -26.09
CA VAL A 382 6.11 -30.01 -27.26
C VAL A 382 4.74 -30.59 -26.89
N ALA A 383 4.69 -31.44 -25.86
CA ALA A 383 3.41 -31.97 -25.34
C ALA A 383 2.50 -30.86 -24.75
N LYS A 384 3.10 -29.82 -24.17
CA LYS A 384 2.37 -28.64 -23.64
C LYS A 384 2.05 -27.62 -24.73
N ASP A 385 2.94 -27.45 -25.72
CA ASP A 385 2.79 -26.54 -26.87
C ASP A 385 3.46 -27.11 -28.09
N SER A 386 2.67 -27.67 -29.00
CA SER A 386 3.15 -28.32 -30.25
C SER A 386 3.91 -27.37 -31.20
N SER A 387 3.69 -26.04 -31.11
CA SER A 387 4.41 -25.07 -31.95
C SER A 387 5.90 -25.03 -31.63
N LEU A 388 6.33 -25.48 -30.47
CA LEU A 388 7.73 -25.55 -30.05
C LEU A 388 8.53 -26.61 -30.81
N ALA A 389 7.88 -27.61 -31.39
CA ALA A 389 8.55 -28.57 -32.30
C ALA A 389 9.16 -27.86 -33.51
N LYS A 390 8.37 -27.03 -34.20
CA LYS A 390 8.85 -26.24 -35.34
C LYS A 390 9.94 -25.24 -34.93
N LYS A 391 9.82 -24.64 -33.74
CA LYS A 391 10.85 -23.75 -33.20
C LYS A 391 12.16 -24.50 -32.97
N ALA A 392 12.12 -25.66 -32.30
CA ALA A 392 13.29 -26.46 -32.00
C ALA A 392 14.00 -26.97 -33.26
N ALA A 393 13.27 -27.29 -34.35
CA ALA A 393 13.81 -27.71 -35.62
C ALA A 393 14.74 -26.68 -36.31
N SER A 394 14.59 -25.40 -35.92
CA SER A 394 15.40 -24.30 -36.48
C SER A 394 16.26 -23.58 -35.44
N ASP A 395 16.19 -23.98 -34.16
CA ASP A 395 16.96 -23.33 -33.10
C ASP A 395 18.40 -23.89 -33.06
N LEU A 396 19.37 -23.01 -33.30
CA LEU A 396 20.79 -23.35 -33.31
C LEU A 396 21.31 -23.87 -31.98
N GLU A 397 20.59 -23.68 -30.87
CA GLU A 397 20.93 -24.30 -29.60
C GLU A 397 20.94 -25.84 -29.70
N PHE A 398 20.12 -26.39 -30.60
CA PHE A 398 20.01 -27.83 -30.81
C PHE A 398 20.77 -28.33 -32.07
N ALA A 399 21.65 -27.51 -32.65
CA ALA A 399 22.34 -27.88 -33.89
C ALA A 399 23.08 -29.23 -33.83
N LYS A 400 23.65 -29.56 -32.64
CA LYS A 400 24.32 -30.85 -32.40
C LYS A 400 23.36 -32.06 -32.40
N TYR A 401 22.06 -31.83 -32.27
CA TYR A 401 21.04 -32.87 -32.14
C TYR A 401 20.22 -33.08 -33.38
N PHE A 402 20.43 -32.27 -34.47
CA PHE A 402 19.67 -32.40 -35.70
C PHE A 402 19.88 -33.74 -36.45
N THR A 403 20.85 -34.53 -36.05
CA THR A 403 21.06 -35.89 -36.57
C THR A 403 20.73 -36.99 -35.54
N ASN A 404 20.27 -36.60 -34.32
CA ASN A 404 19.90 -37.53 -33.30
C ASN A 404 18.46 -38.04 -33.54
N ALA A 405 18.27 -39.37 -33.58
CA ALA A 405 17.00 -40.01 -33.90
C ALA A 405 15.89 -39.65 -32.89
N ASP A 406 16.20 -39.62 -31.59
CA ASP A 406 15.23 -39.32 -30.53
C ASP A 406 14.78 -37.84 -30.63
N PHE A 407 15.74 -36.94 -30.88
CA PHE A 407 15.41 -35.50 -31.10
C PHE A 407 14.52 -35.31 -32.34
N MET A 408 14.88 -35.95 -33.47
CA MET A 408 14.11 -35.85 -34.71
C MET A 408 12.70 -36.39 -34.54
N SER A 409 12.49 -37.43 -33.77
CA SER A 409 11.13 -37.96 -33.50
C SER A 409 10.23 -37.03 -32.69
N ILE A 410 10.80 -36.04 -31.99
CA ILE A 410 10.04 -35.06 -31.18
C ILE A 410 9.63 -33.86 -32.04
N ILE A 411 10.43 -33.49 -33.03
CA ILE A 411 10.21 -32.28 -33.81
C ILE A 411 9.46 -32.53 -35.17
N GLN A 412 9.24 -33.81 -35.50
CA GLN A 412 8.39 -34.22 -36.65
C GLN A 412 6.91 -34.16 -36.28
#